data_842475ad85f30c039ed9aa5f8aed5039
#
_entry.id   842475ad85f30c039ed9aa5f8aed5039
#
_cell.length_a   1.000
_cell.length_b   1.000
_cell.length_c   1.000
_cell.angle_alpha   90.00
_cell.angle_beta   90.00
_cell.angle_gamma   90.00
#
_symmetry.space_group_name_H-M   'P 1'
#
loop_
_entity.id
_entity.type
_entity.pdbx_description
1 polymer ?
#
loop_
_entity_poly.entity_id
_entity_poly.type
_entity_poly.pdbx_seq_one_letter_code
_entity_poly.pdbx_strand_id
1 'polypeptide(L)'
;MAFLSITSYGGRPELGLLAIAILLGIVHLAWAAVAARRQQNLKWARGPRDEPMPITGVAARLDRGFRNYMETFPFFAAAVLLGAATVTLRDWTIWGAHLYVWSRVLYVPLYASGSRFRTLVWLASLVGLLMVVAALFI
;
A
#
# COMPACT_ATOMS: atom_id res chain seq x y z
N MET A 1 4.51 10.52 21.50
CA MET A 1 5.97 10.44 21.28
C MET A 1 6.40 9.16 20.51
N ALA A 2 5.79 8.00 20.69
CA ALA A 2 6.15 6.78 19.92
C ALA A 2 5.94 6.90 18.39
N PHE A 3 4.95 7.66 17.91
CA PHE A 3 4.69 7.84 16.47
C PHE A 3 5.80 8.62 15.75
N LEU A 4 6.43 9.59 16.44
CA LEU A 4 7.56 10.36 15.88
C LEU A 4 8.86 9.53 15.82
N SER A 5 9.02 8.51 16.67
CA SER A 5 10.18 7.63 16.63
C SER A 5 10.11 6.61 15.49
N ILE A 6 8.91 6.23 15.04
CA ILE A 6 8.71 5.34 13.88
C ILE A 6 9.15 6.02 12.58
N THR A 7 9.00 7.35 12.48
CA THR A 7 9.41 8.10 11.28
C THR A 7 10.91 8.45 11.27
N SER A 8 11.65 8.15 12.33
CA SER A 8 13.07 8.54 12.42
C SER A 8 14.06 7.38 12.46
N TYR A 9 13.67 6.14 12.23
CA TYR A 9 14.54 4.94 12.22
C TYR A 9 16.04 5.25 12.04
N GLY A 10 16.74 5.62 13.13
CA GLY A 10 18.16 6.01 13.09
C GLY A 10 18.48 7.17 12.12
N GLY A 11 17.55 8.12 11.93
CA GLY A 11 17.69 9.22 10.99
C GLY A 11 17.33 8.87 9.53
N ARG A 12 16.60 7.77 9.31
CA ARG A 12 16.17 7.30 7.98
C ARG A 12 14.64 7.28 7.88
N PRO A 13 13.99 8.40 7.58
CA PRO A 13 12.53 8.50 7.52
C PRO A 13 11.92 7.61 6.42
N GLU A 14 12.65 7.33 5.35
CA GLU A 14 12.22 6.42 4.28
C GLU A 14 11.94 5.00 4.79
N LEU A 15 12.70 4.51 5.77
CA LEU A 15 12.47 3.20 6.40
C LEU A 15 11.23 3.24 7.31
N GLY A 16 11.00 4.35 8.00
CA GLY A 16 9.79 4.58 8.77
C GLY A 16 8.53 4.60 7.88
N LEU A 17 8.62 5.24 6.73
CA LEU A 17 7.55 5.26 5.74
C LEU A 17 7.30 3.86 5.15
N LEU A 18 8.34 3.06 4.93
CA LEU A 18 8.20 1.67 4.53
C LEU A 18 7.45 0.86 5.60
N ALA A 19 7.77 1.05 6.88
CA ALA A 19 7.05 0.39 7.97
C ALA A 19 5.57 0.79 8.00
N ILE A 20 5.23 2.07 7.76
CA ILE A 20 3.85 2.54 7.63
C ILE A 20 3.17 1.88 6.42
N ALA A 21 3.86 1.75 5.29
CA ALA A 21 3.31 1.06 4.11
C ALA A 21 3.01 -0.41 4.40
N ILE A 22 3.89 -1.12 5.10
CA ILE A 22 3.64 -2.51 5.53
C ILE A 22 2.38 -2.59 6.39
N LEU A 23 2.27 -1.72 7.40
CA LEU A 23 1.09 -1.67 8.26
C LEU A 23 -0.19 -1.36 7.48
N LEU A 24 -0.14 -0.41 6.55
CA LEU A 24 -1.25 -0.09 5.66
C LEU A 24 -1.71 -1.32 4.86
N GLY A 25 -0.75 -2.09 4.31
CA GLY A 25 -1.05 -3.33 3.59
C GLY A 25 -1.77 -4.35 4.46
N ILE A 26 -1.31 -4.54 5.71
CA ILE A 26 -1.94 -5.45 6.67
C ILE A 26 -3.36 -4.99 7.03
N VAL A 27 -3.55 -3.71 7.31
CA VAL A 27 -4.87 -3.12 7.62
C VAL A 27 -5.82 -3.25 6.43
N HIS A 28 -5.33 -2.98 5.22
CA HIS A 28 -6.12 -3.12 3.99
C HIS A 28 -6.53 -4.58 3.75
N LEU A 29 -5.59 -5.52 3.90
CA LEU A 29 -5.86 -6.96 3.81
C LEU A 29 -6.93 -7.39 4.81
N ALA A 30 -6.78 -7.00 6.07
CA ALA A 30 -7.74 -7.33 7.13
C ALA A 30 -9.13 -6.77 6.83
N TRP A 31 -9.21 -5.52 6.39
CA TRP A 31 -10.48 -4.90 6.02
C TRP A 31 -11.15 -5.60 4.83
N ALA A 32 -10.40 -5.88 3.77
CA ALA A 32 -10.89 -6.63 2.61
C ALA A 32 -11.38 -8.03 3.01
N ALA A 33 -10.61 -8.74 3.84
CA ALA A 33 -10.96 -10.07 4.32
C ALA A 33 -12.24 -10.07 5.17
N VAL A 34 -12.37 -9.13 6.10
CA VAL A 34 -13.58 -8.99 6.93
C VAL A 34 -14.80 -8.65 6.08
N ALA A 35 -14.66 -7.71 5.13
CA ALA A 35 -15.75 -7.33 4.23
C ALA A 35 -16.21 -8.51 3.35
N ALA A 36 -15.26 -9.26 2.79
CA ALA A 36 -15.56 -10.46 2.01
C ALA A 36 -16.24 -11.55 2.87
N ARG A 37 -15.73 -11.74 4.08
CA ARG A 37 -16.26 -12.76 5.02
C ARG A 37 -17.72 -12.52 5.40
N ARG A 38 -18.17 -11.27 5.44
CA ARG A 38 -19.57 -10.93 5.71
C ARG A 38 -20.53 -11.34 4.59
N GLN A 39 -20.02 -11.56 3.38
CA GLN A 39 -20.82 -11.97 2.22
C GLN A 39 -20.69 -13.48 1.92
N GLN A 40 -19.65 -14.13 2.41
CA GLN A 40 -19.36 -15.54 2.18
C GLN A 40 -19.73 -16.39 3.39
N ASN A 41 -20.33 -17.57 3.16
CA ASN A 41 -20.63 -18.47 4.27
C ASN A 41 -19.39 -19.18 4.82
N LEU A 42 -19.48 -19.57 6.10
CA LEU A 42 -18.35 -20.16 6.81
C LEU A 42 -17.98 -21.55 6.26
N LYS A 43 -18.96 -22.31 5.76
CA LYS A 43 -18.74 -23.65 5.19
C LYS A 43 -17.88 -23.57 3.93
N TRP A 44 -18.23 -22.67 3.02
CA TRP A 44 -17.44 -22.39 1.82
C TRP A 44 -16.03 -21.91 2.16
N ALA A 45 -15.94 -21.02 3.13
CA ALA A 45 -14.67 -20.40 3.51
C ALA A 45 -13.65 -21.37 4.09
N ARG A 46 -14.12 -22.42 4.78
CA ARG A 46 -13.29 -23.51 5.35
C ARG A 46 -13.10 -24.67 4.40
N GLY A 47 -13.90 -24.74 3.33
CA GLY A 47 -13.82 -25.78 2.31
C GLY A 47 -12.74 -25.53 1.25
N PRO A 48 -12.65 -26.38 0.23
CA PRO A 48 -11.67 -26.30 -0.84
C PRO A 48 -11.84 -25.09 -1.78
N ARG A 49 -13.03 -24.46 -1.74
CA ARG A 49 -13.38 -23.25 -2.53
C ARG A 49 -13.39 -23.48 -4.05
N ASP A 50 -13.67 -24.71 -4.48
CA ASP A 50 -13.67 -25.09 -5.92
C ASP A 50 -14.75 -24.31 -6.68
N GLU A 51 -15.90 -24.04 -6.05
CA GLU A 51 -16.91 -23.18 -6.63
C GLU A 51 -16.72 -21.73 -6.18
N PRO A 52 -16.71 -20.76 -7.12
CA PRO A 52 -16.55 -19.36 -6.78
C PRO A 52 -17.77 -18.83 -5.99
N MET A 53 -17.51 -18.10 -4.92
CA MET A 53 -18.52 -17.34 -4.20
C MET A 53 -18.22 -15.85 -4.36
N PRO A 54 -18.83 -15.16 -5.35
CA PRO A 54 -18.50 -13.81 -5.70
C PRO A 54 -18.85 -12.82 -4.58
N ILE A 55 -17.99 -11.84 -4.40
CA ILE A 55 -18.21 -10.69 -3.52
C ILE A 55 -18.57 -9.46 -4.34
N THR A 56 -19.38 -8.56 -3.78
CA THR A 56 -19.89 -7.38 -4.47
C THR A 56 -19.68 -6.10 -3.64
N GLY A 57 -20.00 -4.95 -4.23
CA GLY A 57 -19.99 -3.67 -3.53
C GLY A 57 -18.64 -3.31 -2.92
N VAL A 58 -18.64 -2.88 -1.66
CA VAL A 58 -17.44 -2.46 -0.93
C VAL A 58 -16.42 -3.59 -0.80
N ALA A 59 -16.85 -4.81 -0.53
CA ALA A 59 -15.97 -5.97 -0.39
C ALA A 59 -15.17 -6.22 -1.69
N ALA A 60 -15.85 -6.21 -2.84
CA ALA A 60 -15.20 -6.37 -4.13
C ALA A 60 -14.26 -5.20 -4.49
N ARG A 61 -14.60 -3.98 -4.08
CA ARG A 61 -13.73 -2.81 -4.25
C ARG A 61 -12.48 -2.91 -3.38
N LEU A 62 -12.61 -3.26 -2.11
CA LEU A 62 -11.47 -3.45 -1.21
C LEU A 62 -10.52 -4.54 -1.71
N ASP A 63 -11.04 -5.66 -2.19
CA ASP A 63 -10.25 -6.75 -2.76
C ASP A 63 -9.45 -6.30 -3.99
N ARG A 64 -10.09 -5.61 -4.94
CA ARG A 64 -9.39 -5.04 -6.09
C ARG A 64 -8.38 -3.97 -5.71
N GLY A 65 -8.72 -3.11 -4.74
CA GLY A 65 -7.82 -2.09 -4.21
C GLY A 65 -6.58 -2.72 -3.56
N PHE A 66 -6.75 -3.80 -2.81
CA PHE A 66 -5.65 -4.52 -2.21
C PHE A 66 -4.73 -5.17 -3.26
N ARG A 67 -5.30 -5.82 -4.28
CA ARG A 67 -4.50 -6.36 -5.40
C ARG A 67 -3.68 -5.26 -6.08
N ASN A 68 -4.30 -4.12 -6.36
CA ASN A 68 -3.58 -2.98 -6.93
C ASN A 68 -2.48 -2.45 -6.00
N TYR A 69 -2.69 -2.47 -4.69
CA TYR A 69 -1.64 -2.14 -3.72
C TYR A 69 -0.46 -3.10 -3.84
N MET A 70 -0.72 -4.40 -3.88
CA MET A 70 0.31 -5.44 -3.97
C MET A 70 1.07 -5.44 -5.31
N GLU A 71 0.49 -4.91 -6.38
CA GLU A 71 1.17 -4.74 -7.67
C GLU A 71 2.34 -3.75 -7.62
N THR A 72 2.29 -2.75 -6.75
CA THR A 72 3.31 -1.70 -6.66
C THR A 72 4.15 -1.77 -5.38
N PHE A 73 3.59 -2.31 -4.29
CA PHE A 73 4.26 -2.36 -3.00
C PHE A 73 5.60 -3.11 -3.02
N PRO A 74 5.78 -4.27 -3.70
CA PRO A 74 7.07 -4.95 -3.75
C PRO A 74 8.17 -4.10 -4.40
N PHE A 75 7.85 -3.35 -5.46
CA PHE A 75 8.79 -2.44 -6.11
C PHE A 75 9.18 -1.28 -5.19
N PHE A 76 8.19 -0.70 -4.50
CA PHE A 76 8.43 0.35 -3.52
C PHE A 76 9.32 -0.14 -2.37
N ALA A 77 8.99 -1.29 -1.78
CA ALA A 77 9.76 -1.86 -0.68
C ALA A 77 11.21 -2.17 -1.09
N ALA A 78 11.38 -2.82 -2.25
CA ALA A 78 12.71 -3.14 -2.77
C ALA A 78 13.54 -1.88 -3.05
N ALA A 79 12.93 -0.86 -3.67
CA ALA A 79 13.61 0.39 -4.00
C ALA A 79 14.02 1.17 -2.73
N VAL A 80 13.17 1.26 -1.72
CA VAL A 80 13.51 1.90 -0.44
C VAL A 80 14.65 1.15 0.27
N LEU A 81 14.59 -0.18 0.33
CA LEU A 81 15.64 -0.99 0.96
C LEU A 81 16.96 -0.90 0.21
N LEU A 82 16.94 -0.93 -1.12
CA LEU A 82 18.13 -0.78 -1.93
C LEU A 82 18.74 0.62 -1.78
N GLY A 83 17.93 1.67 -1.79
CA GLY A 83 18.37 3.03 -1.54
C GLY A 83 18.96 3.23 -0.13
N ALA A 84 18.43 2.51 0.87
CA ALA A 84 18.97 2.52 2.22
C ALA A 84 20.32 1.79 2.34
N ALA A 85 20.59 0.83 1.46
CA ALA A 85 21.84 0.06 1.43
C ALA A 85 22.94 0.71 0.57
N THR A 86 22.60 1.67 -0.27
CA THR A 86 23.49 2.33 -1.22
C THR A 86 23.59 3.83 -0.98
N VAL A 87 24.57 4.49 -1.61
CA VAL A 87 24.65 5.97 -1.63
C VAL A 87 23.79 6.46 -2.77
N THR A 88 22.61 7.00 -2.45
CA THR A 88 21.62 7.49 -3.43
C THR A 88 21.18 8.91 -3.08
N LEU A 89 20.41 9.55 -3.98
CA LEU A 89 19.78 10.85 -3.74
C LEU A 89 18.68 10.72 -2.67
N ARG A 90 19.10 10.85 -1.43
CA ARG A 90 18.26 10.62 -0.25
C ARG A 90 17.00 11.49 -0.21
N ASP A 91 17.10 12.75 -0.58
CA ASP A 91 15.95 13.66 -0.56
C ASP A 91 14.86 13.22 -1.54
N TRP A 92 15.25 12.77 -2.73
CA TRP A 92 14.30 12.19 -3.69
C TRP A 92 13.63 10.93 -3.17
N THR A 93 14.40 10.07 -2.52
CA THR A 93 13.86 8.86 -1.88
C THR A 93 12.86 9.23 -0.77
N ILE A 94 13.18 10.19 0.08
CA ILE A 94 12.31 10.62 1.18
C ILE A 94 11.00 11.21 0.64
N TRP A 95 11.08 12.20 -0.27
CA TRP A 95 9.88 12.83 -0.84
C TRP A 95 9.04 11.86 -1.66
N GLY A 96 9.69 10.99 -2.45
CA GLY A 96 9.02 9.93 -3.20
C GLY A 96 8.29 8.95 -2.28
N ALA A 97 8.91 8.56 -1.16
CA ALA A 97 8.31 7.67 -0.18
C ALA A 97 7.11 8.33 0.54
N HIS A 98 7.21 9.62 0.90
CA HIS A 98 6.07 10.36 1.44
C HIS A 98 4.92 10.40 0.44
N LEU A 99 5.19 10.76 -0.81
CA LEU A 99 4.17 10.85 -1.84
C LEU A 99 3.51 9.49 -2.08
N TYR A 100 4.29 8.40 -2.16
CA TYR A 100 3.76 7.05 -2.31
C TYR A 100 2.86 6.66 -1.14
N VAL A 101 3.37 6.73 0.09
CA VAL A 101 2.67 6.21 1.28
C VAL A 101 1.38 6.99 1.53
N TRP A 102 1.42 8.33 1.57
CA TRP A 102 0.23 9.12 1.87
C TRP A 102 -0.83 9.05 0.77
N SER A 103 -0.41 8.96 -0.49
CA SER A 103 -1.34 8.67 -1.59
C SER A 103 -2.01 7.31 -1.40
N ARG A 104 -1.28 6.29 -0.98
CA ARG A 104 -1.85 4.95 -0.72
C ARG A 104 -2.79 4.93 0.49
N VAL A 105 -2.50 5.70 1.53
CA VAL A 105 -3.41 5.87 2.68
C VAL A 105 -4.75 6.47 2.22
N LEU A 106 -4.73 7.50 1.38
CA LEU A 106 -5.94 8.12 0.83
C LEU A 106 -6.65 7.23 -0.20
N TYR A 107 -5.90 6.45 -0.96
CA TYR A 107 -6.44 5.58 -2.00
C TYR A 107 -7.42 4.53 -1.46
N VAL A 108 -7.13 3.92 -0.31
CA VAL A 108 -7.95 2.84 0.25
C VAL A 108 -9.39 3.28 0.50
N PRO A 109 -9.68 4.35 1.26
CA PRO A 109 -11.06 4.81 1.48
C PRO A 109 -11.72 5.35 0.21
N LEU A 110 -10.97 6.04 -0.67
CA LEU A 110 -11.51 6.51 -1.94
C LEU A 110 -11.90 5.36 -2.87
N TYR A 111 -11.14 4.27 -2.86
CA TYR A 111 -11.48 3.08 -3.63
C TYR A 111 -12.69 2.36 -3.04
N ALA A 112 -12.74 2.21 -1.73
CA ALA A 112 -13.86 1.59 -1.01
C ALA A 112 -15.18 2.34 -1.27
N SER A 113 -15.15 3.67 -1.29
CA SER A 113 -16.32 4.52 -1.60
C SER A 113 -16.72 4.52 -3.08
N GLY A 114 -15.85 4.03 -3.98
CA GLY A 114 -16.07 4.08 -5.43
C GLY A 114 -15.84 5.46 -6.06
N SER A 115 -15.14 6.36 -5.36
CA SER A 115 -14.83 7.70 -5.86
C SER A 115 -13.93 7.66 -7.10
N ARG A 116 -14.22 8.52 -8.08
CA ARG A 116 -13.37 8.71 -9.27
C ARG A 116 -12.03 9.39 -8.97
N PHE A 117 -11.92 10.12 -7.86
CA PHE A 117 -10.68 10.75 -7.42
C PHE A 117 -9.59 9.73 -7.07
N ARG A 118 -9.95 8.45 -6.85
CA ARG A 118 -8.96 7.37 -6.63
C ARG A 118 -7.89 7.31 -7.73
N THR A 119 -8.23 7.62 -8.98
CA THR A 119 -7.29 7.57 -10.11
C THR A 119 -6.19 8.62 -9.98
N LEU A 120 -6.53 9.85 -9.57
CA LEU A 120 -5.56 10.92 -9.33
C LEU A 120 -4.61 10.57 -8.20
N VAL A 121 -5.14 10.03 -7.11
CA VAL A 121 -4.35 9.60 -5.96
C VAL A 121 -3.46 8.41 -6.31
N TRP A 122 -3.94 7.49 -7.14
CA TRP A 122 -3.14 6.39 -7.66
C TRP A 122 -1.97 6.89 -8.52
N LEU A 123 -2.22 7.83 -9.43
CA LEU A 123 -1.17 8.45 -10.24
C LEU A 123 -0.12 9.15 -9.37
N ALA A 124 -0.55 9.86 -8.32
CA ALA A 124 0.38 10.48 -7.37
C ALA A 124 1.27 9.42 -6.68
N SER A 125 0.70 8.27 -6.29
CA SER A 125 1.49 7.18 -5.72
C SER A 125 2.49 6.60 -6.71
N LEU A 126 2.12 6.50 -7.99
CA LEU A 126 3.02 6.03 -9.04
C LEU A 126 4.19 7.00 -9.26
N VAL A 127 3.92 8.31 -9.25
CA VAL A 127 4.97 9.33 -9.29
C VAL A 127 5.93 9.18 -8.11
N GLY A 128 5.40 9.00 -6.89
CA GLY A 128 6.22 8.75 -5.69
C GLY A 128 7.10 7.52 -5.83
N LEU A 129 6.56 6.40 -6.34
CA LEU A 129 7.33 5.20 -6.62
C LEU A 129 8.46 5.46 -7.64
N LEU A 130 8.13 6.13 -8.74
CA LEU A 130 9.13 6.46 -9.78
C LEU A 130 10.23 7.38 -9.25
N MET A 131 9.92 8.32 -8.34
CA MET A 131 10.94 9.15 -7.68
C MET A 131 11.91 8.30 -6.86
N VAL A 132 11.39 7.34 -6.07
CA VAL A 132 12.24 6.44 -5.27
C VAL A 132 13.11 5.57 -6.18
N VAL A 133 12.55 5.03 -7.26
CA VAL A 133 13.30 4.21 -8.23
C VAL A 133 14.35 5.05 -8.96
N ALA A 134 14.00 6.25 -9.43
CA ALA A 134 14.93 7.14 -10.12
C ALA A 134 16.13 7.50 -9.23
N ALA A 135 15.91 7.71 -7.93
CA ALA A 135 16.98 8.00 -6.98
C ALA A 135 18.05 6.90 -6.89
N LEU A 136 17.76 5.68 -7.35
CA LEU A 136 18.74 4.58 -7.38
C LEU A 136 19.76 4.70 -8.53
N PHE A 137 19.47 5.53 -9.53
CA PHE A 137 20.27 5.65 -10.74
C PHE A 137 20.98 7.01 -10.90
N ILE A 138 20.77 7.89 -9.96
CA ILE A 138 21.35 9.25 -9.92
C ILE A 138 22.20 9.39 -8.66
#